data_0de23876dddf798baa8483aebc0ace81
#
_entry.id   0de23876dddf798baa8483aebc0ace81
#
_cell.length_a   1.000
_cell.length_b   1.000
_cell.length_c   1.000
_cell.angle_alpha   90.00
_cell.angle_beta   90.00
_cell.angle_gamma   90.00
#
_symmetry.space_group_name_H-M   'P 1'
#
loop_
_entity.id
_entity.type
_entity.pdbx_description
1 polymer ?
#
loop_
_entity_poly.entity_id
_entity_poly.type
_entity_poly.pdbx_seq_one_letter_code
_entity_poly.pdbx_strand_id
1 'polypeptide(L)'
;MALMLALAACGKTAAQKQQEEAATLTQLGEKYVKEKILEPNKAQFRNQFVGKGGAPCGEVNAKDAFGGYIGFQRYISVARDLTLLAQDVSPAEFEAQWQQLCR
;
A
#
# COMPACT_ATOMS: atom_id res chain seq x y z
N MET A 1 42.66 4.89 -16.24
CA MET A 1 41.67 4.15 -17.02
C MET A 1 40.62 3.48 -16.19
N ALA A 2 41.01 2.96 -15.07
CA ALA A 2 40.03 2.27 -14.17
C ALA A 2 39.21 3.21 -13.31
N LEU A 3 39.52 4.49 -13.35
CA LEU A 3 38.89 5.47 -12.46
C LEU A 3 37.43 5.76 -12.71
N MET A 4 36.99 5.49 -13.92
CA MET A 4 35.60 5.84 -14.27
C MET A 4 34.57 4.87 -13.72
N LEU A 5 34.99 3.69 -13.35
CA LEU A 5 34.08 2.69 -12.81
C LEU A 5 33.63 2.98 -11.37
N ALA A 6 34.46 3.68 -10.62
CA ALA A 6 34.14 3.99 -9.23
C ALA A 6 32.98 4.99 -9.10
N LEU A 7 32.82 5.86 -10.07
CA LEU A 7 31.77 6.87 -10.05
C LEU A 7 30.40 6.31 -10.35
N ALA A 8 30.35 5.27 -11.17
CA ALA A 8 29.09 4.65 -11.53
C ALA A 8 28.47 3.86 -10.38
N ALA A 9 29.28 3.46 -9.41
CA ALA A 9 28.80 2.70 -8.24
C ALA A 9 28.26 3.58 -7.14
N CYS A 10 28.43 4.89 -7.23
CA CYS A 10 28.06 5.81 -6.18
C CYS A 10 26.75 6.50 -6.51
N GLY A 11 25.76 6.30 -5.71
CA GLY A 11 24.52 7.02 -5.82
C GLY A 11 23.47 6.32 -6.66
N LYS A 12 22.25 6.58 -6.29
CA LYS A 12 21.07 6.03 -6.93
C LYS A 12 20.46 7.08 -7.86
N THR A 13 19.86 6.62 -8.94
CA THR A 13 19.13 7.51 -9.82
C THR A 13 17.85 7.99 -9.13
N ALA A 14 17.25 9.06 -9.64
CA ALA A 14 15.98 9.55 -9.13
C ALA A 14 14.89 8.47 -9.22
N ALA A 15 14.89 7.70 -10.31
CA ALA A 15 13.94 6.62 -10.50
C ALA A 15 14.11 5.51 -9.44
N GLN A 16 15.35 5.16 -9.11
CA GLN A 16 15.63 4.17 -8.08
C GLN A 16 15.17 4.63 -6.70
N LYS A 17 15.39 5.90 -6.38
CA LYS A 17 14.94 6.48 -5.12
C LYS A 17 13.42 6.48 -5.01
N GLN A 18 12.72 6.82 -6.09
CA GLN A 18 11.26 6.80 -6.13
C GLN A 18 10.72 5.38 -5.93
N GLN A 19 11.36 4.39 -6.53
CA GLN A 19 10.96 3.00 -6.36
C GLN A 19 11.13 2.54 -4.92
N GLU A 20 12.22 2.92 -4.28
CA GLU A 20 12.46 2.57 -2.88
C GLU A 20 11.47 3.25 -1.95
N GLU A 21 11.16 4.51 -2.20
CA GLU A 21 10.16 5.25 -1.42
C GLU A 21 8.79 4.61 -1.58
N ALA A 22 8.42 4.25 -2.81
CA ALA A 22 7.15 3.59 -3.07
C ALA A 22 7.08 2.23 -2.37
N ALA A 23 8.16 1.46 -2.39
CA ALA A 23 8.21 0.18 -1.70
C ALA A 23 8.04 0.35 -0.19
N THR A 24 8.70 1.35 0.39
CA THR A 24 8.59 1.65 1.80
C THR A 24 7.16 2.04 2.19
N LEU A 25 6.54 2.90 1.38
CA LEU A 25 5.15 3.32 1.62
C LEU A 25 4.19 2.14 1.49
N THR A 26 4.40 1.28 0.50
CA THR A 26 3.59 0.09 0.31
C THR A 26 3.67 -0.83 1.53
N GLN A 27 4.88 -1.03 2.06
CA GLN A 27 5.07 -1.86 3.26
C GLN A 27 4.40 -1.26 4.48
N LEU A 28 4.47 0.07 4.64
CA LEU A 28 3.77 0.75 5.72
C LEU A 28 2.26 0.59 5.58
N GLY A 29 1.74 0.73 4.38
CA GLY A 29 0.32 0.54 4.12
C GLY A 29 -0.14 -0.85 4.50
N GLU A 30 0.62 -1.87 4.11
CA GLU A 30 0.33 -3.25 4.53
C GLU A 30 0.29 -3.38 6.05
N LYS A 31 1.27 -2.81 6.72
CA LYS A 31 1.37 -2.87 8.17
C LYS A 31 0.12 -2.29 8.83
N TYR A 32 -0.30 -1.12 8.39
CA TYR A 32 -1.46 -0.45 8.97
C TYR A 32 -2.77 -1.18 8.65
N VAL A 33 -2.89 -1.73 7.45
CA VAL A 33 -4.04 -2.56 7.09
C VAL A 33 -4.09 -3.81 7.97
N LYS A 34 -2.94 -4.45 8.18
CA LYS A 34 -2.87 -5.65 9.02
C LYS A 34 -3.29 -5.38 10.46
N GLU A 35 -3.10 -4.17 10.95
CA GLU A 35 -3.54 -3.80 12.30
C GLU A 35 -5.06 -3.72 12.42
N LYS A 36 -5.77 -3.67 11.31
CA LYS A 36 -7.23 -3.53 11.28
C LYS A 36 -7.97 -4.84 11.00
N ILE A 37 -7.28 -5.91 10.68
CA ILE A 37 -7.89 -7.15 10.21
C ILE A 37 -7.58 -8.31 11.13
N LEU A 38 -8.40 -9.35 11.04
CA LEU A 38 -8.17 -10.60 11.75
C LEU A 38 -7.11 -11.42 11.03
N GLU A 39 -6.34 -12.18 11.80
CA GLU A 39 -5.28 -13.05 11.29
C GLU A 39 -4.39 -12.34 10.26
N PRO A 40 -3.70 -11.27 10.66
CA PRO A 40 -2.95 -10.44 9.72
C PRO A 40 -1.89 -11.23 8.92
N ASN A 41 -1.35 -12.30 9.49
CA ASN A 41 -0.36 -13.13 8.79
C ASN A 41 -0.97 -13.97 7.68
N LYS A 42 -2.29 -14.07 7.62
CA LYS A 42 -3.01 -14.79 6.57
C LYS A 42 -3.57 -13.85 5.50
N ALA A 43 -3.40 -12.54 5.67
CA ALA A 43 -3.88 -11.57 4.70
C ALA A 43 -3.16 -11.73 3.36
N GLN A 44 -3.91 -11.58 2.28
CA GLN A 44 -3.40 -11.60 0.92
C GLN A 44 -3.52 -10.21 0.33
N PHE A 45 -2.44 -9.71 -0.25
CA PHE A 45 -2.42 -8.37 -0.87
C PHE A 45 -2.20 -8.50 -2.37
N ARG A 46 -2.80 -7.59 -3.13
CA ARG A 46 -2.56 -7.50 -4.58
C ARG A 46 -2.82 -6.09 -5.09
N ASN A 47 -2.33 -5.80 -6.29
CA ASN A 47 -2.56 -4.53 -6.99
C ASN A 47 -2.20 -3.32 -6.13
N GLN A 48 -1.10 -3.44 -5.41
CA GLN A 48 -0.62 -2.39 -4.52
C GLN A 48 0.12 -1.31 -5.31
N PHE A 49 -0.15 -0.07 -4.96
CA PHE A 49 0.52 1.07 -5.58
C PHE A 49 0.45 2.28 -4.65
N VAL A 50 1.20 3.30 -4.99
CA VAL A 50 1.17 4.57 -4.26
C VAL A 50 0.42 5.58 -5.12
N GLY A 51 -0.62 6.18 -4.55
CA GLY A 51 -1.43 7.17 -5.23
C GLY A 51 -0.69 8.49 -5.45
N LYS A 52 -1.30 9.41 -6.20
CA LYS A 52 -0.70 10.71 -6.54
C LYS A 52 -0.21 11.48 -5.33
N GLY A 53 -0.95 11.44 -4.25
CA GLY A 53 -0.60 12.17 -3.03
C GLY A 53 0.34 11.42 -2.09
N GLY A 54 0.85 10.27 -2.51
CA GLY A 54 1.73 9.46 -1.69
C GLY A 54 1.01 8.46 -0.80
N ALA A 55 -0.29 8.27 -0.98
CA ALA A 55 -1.06 7.32 -0.18
C ALA A 55 -0.88 5.89 -0.72
N PRO A 56 -0.50 4.93 0.13
CA PRO A 56 -0.54 3.52 -0.24
C PRO A 56 -1.97 3.05 -0.50
N CYS A 57 -2.18 2.43 -1.65
CA CYS A 57 -3.47 1.94 -2.08
C CYS A 57 -3.31 0.49 -2.56
N GLY A 58 -4.39 -0.27 -2.60
CA GLY A 58 -4.34 -1.64 -3.08
C GLY A 58 -5.58 -2.42 -2.72
N GLU A 59 -5.44 -3.73 -2.75
CA GLU A 59 -6.50 -4.65 -2.37
C GLU A 59 -6.00 -5.66 -1.35
N VAL A 60 -6.87 -6.03 -0.43
CA VAL A 60 -6.57 -7.02 0.60
C VAL A 60 -7.70 -8.02 0.72
N ASN A 61 -7.34 -9.29 0.85
CA ASN A 61 -8.26 -10.36 1.17
C ASN A 61 -7.95 -10.84 2.57
N ALA A 62 -8.88 -10.62 3.48
CA ALA A 62 -8.72 -10.95 4.88
C ALA A 62 -9.75 -12.00 5.31
N LYS A 63 -9.45 -12.66 6.40
CA LYS A 63 -10.38 -13.66 6.97
C LYS A 63 -11.38 -13.00 7.89
N ASP A 64 -12.58 -13.55 7.92
CA ASP A 64 -13.62 -13.15 8.88
C ASP A 64 -13.44 -13.93 10.21
N ALA A 65 -14.37 -13.69 11.12
CA ALA A 65 -14.34 -14.33 12.44
C ALA A 65 -14.53 -15.85 12.39
N PHE A 66 -15.01 -16.37 11.27
CA PHE A 66 -15.24 -17.80 11.08
C PHE A 66 -14.09 -18.48 10.35
N GLY A 67 -13.04 -17.74 10.02
CA GLY A 67 -11.85 -18.29 9.38
C GLY A 67 -11.91 -18.39 7.86
N GLY A 68 -12.93 -17.83 7.23
CA GLY A 68 -13.06 -17.81 5.78
C GLY A 68 -12.59 -16.48 5.19
N TYR A 69 -12.01 -16.54 3.99
CA TYR A 69 -11.67 -15.30 3.28
C TYR A 69 -12.94 -14.64 2.75
N ILE A 70 -13.02 -13.31 2.92
CA ILE A 70 -14.19 -12.55 2.51
C ILE A 70 -14.09 -11.99 1.09
N GLY A 71 -12.95 -12.18 0.43
CA GLY A 71 -12.69 -11.65 -0.90
C GLY A 71 -11.86 -10.38 -0.85
N PHE A 72 -11.27 -10.02 -1.97
CA PHE A 72 -10.45 -8.81 -2.05
C PHE A 72 -11.31 -7.57 -1.98
N GLN A 73 -10.87 -6.62 -1.14
CA GLN A 73 -11.47 -5.30 -1.07
C GLN A 73 -10.37 -4.26 -1.18
N ARG A 74 -10.71 -3.10 -1.71
CA ARG A 74 -9.74 -1.99 -1.82
C ARG A 74 -9.46 -1.39 -0.46
N TYR A 75 -8.26 -0.82 -0.32
CA TYR A 75 -7.88 -0.07 0.87
C TYR A 75 -7.08 1.17 0.51
N ILE A 76 -7.11 2.13 1.40
CA ILE A 76 -6.30 3.35 1.32
C ILE A 76 -5.64 3.51 2.68
N SER A 77 -4.32 3.67 2.72
CA SER A 77 -3.61 3.84 3.98
C SER A 77 -2.74 5.08 3.94
N VAL A 78 -3.28 6.20 4.37
CA VAL A 78 -2.54 7.47 4.44
C VAL A 78 -1.61 7.47 5.64
N ALA A 79 -2.09 6.95 6.77
CA ALA A 79 -1.35 6.85 8.03
C ALA A 79 -2.03 5.79 8.88
N ARG A 80 -1.41 5.43 10.01
CA ARG A 80 -2.00 4.40 10.88
C ARG A 80 -3.45 4.70 11.23
N ASP A 81 -3.73 5.93 11.64
CA ASP A 81 -5.09 6.33 12.04
C ASP A 81 -5.96 6.76 10.86
N LEU A 82 -5.40 6.75 9.67
CA LEU A 82 -6.09 7.13 8.45
C LEU A 82 -5.97 6.00 7.43
N THR A 83 -6.32 4.81 7.85
CA THR A 83 -6.37 3.61 7.02
C THR A 83 -7.82 3.20 6.86
N LEU A 84 -8.27 3.09 5.62
CA LEU A 84 -9.66 2.87 5.26
C LEU A 84 -9.78 1.62 4.41
N LEU A 85 -10.61 0.69 4.85
CA LEU A 85 -10.99 -0.46 4.03
C LEU A 85 -12.34 -0.17 3.39
N ALA A 86 -12.58 -0.74 2.21
CA ALA A 86 -13.82 -0.50 1.49
C ALA A 86 -15.06 -0.81 2.34
N GLN A 87 -14.96 -1.82 3.20
CA GLN A 87 -16.06 -2.22 4.07
C GLN A 87 -16.34 -1.24 5.22
N ASP A 88 -15.40 -0.33 5.50
CA ASP A 88 -15.51 0.57 6.65
C ASP A 88 -16.52 1.70 6.45
N VAL A 89 -16.83 2.01 5.20
CA VAL A 89 -17.70 3.14 4.85
C VAL A 89 -18.63 2.72 3.71
N SER A 90 -19.54 3.61 3.33
CA SER A 90 -20.41 3.34 2.19
C SER A 90 -19.59 3.28 0.89
N PRO A 91 -20.08 2.56 -0.13
CA PRO A 91 -19.38 2.51 -1.42
C PRO A 91 -19.13 3.88 -2.03
N ALA A 92 -20.08 4.79 -1.90
CA ALA A 92 -19.92 6.15 -2.45
C ALA A 92 -18.82 6.94 -1.72
N GLU A 93 -18.75 6.82 -0.41
CA GLU A 93 -17.71 7.47 0.37
C GLU A 93 -16.33 6.90 0.04
N PHE A 94 -16.24 5.59 -0.06
CA PHE A 94 -14.95 4.97 -0.40
C PHE A 94 -14.50 5.39 -1.79
N GLU A 95 -15.41 5.39 -2.76
CA GLU A 95 -15.06 5.76 -4.13
C GLU A 95 -14.56 7.20 -4.21
N ALA A 96 -15.19 8.12 -3.46
CA ALA A 96 -14.77 9.51 -3.42
C ALA A 96 -13.33 9.64 -2.90
N GLN A 97 -13.01 8.92 -1.83
CA GLN A 97 -11.65 8.92 -1.27
C GLN A 97 -10.65 8.27 -2.21
N TRP A 98 -11.06 7.19 -2.87
CA TRP A 98 -10.22 6.47 -3.81
C TRP A 98 -9.83 7.38 -4.98
N GLN A 99 -10.79 8.09 -5.55
CA GLN A 99 -10.51 9.01 -6.66
C GLN A 99 -9.59 10.16 -6.24
N GLN A 100 -9.75 10.64 -5.03
CA GLN A 100 -8.94 11.74 -4.52
C GLN A 100 -7.53 11.32 -4.16
N LEU A 101 -7.36 10.16 -3.53
CA LEU A 101 -6.08 9.77 -2.93
C LEU A 101 -5.30 8.74 -3.74
N CYS A 102 -5.98 7.92 -4.52
CA CYS A 102 -5.33 6.82 -5.24
C CYS A 102 -5.27 7.01 -6.75
N ARG A 103 -6.06 7.91 -7.30
CA ARG A 103 -6.14 8.12 -8.75
C ARG A 103 -5.56 9.42 -9.23
#